data_3a115d1d898020347ce4cbfd2d2cc448
#
_entry.id   3a115d1d898020347ce4cbfd2d2cc448
#
_cell.length_a   1.000
_cell.length_b   1.000
_cell.length_c   1.000
_cell.angle_alpha   90.00
_cell.angle_beta   90.00
_cell.angle_gamma   90.00
#
_symmetry.space_group_name_H-M   'P 1'
#
loop_
_entity.id
_entity.type
_entity.pdbx_description
1 polymer ?
#
loop_
_entity_poly.entity_id
_entity_poly.type
_entity_poly.pdbx_seq_one_letter_code
_entity_poly.pdbx_strand_id
1 'polypeptide(L)'
;VGPGDPVTLPSWTERVSYEAELAVVIGRICKDVPAEKADEVIFGYTAANDLTARDAQETDGQWARAKGFDGSCPLGPWIETELDVEPAGGLRITSRLDGETRQDGTTADMVFGVRELVAAASEMFTLLPGDVILTGTPGGVGTVQEGQRVEAEVEGIGILATVFRR
;
A
#
# COMPACT_ATOMS: atom_id res chain seq x y z
N VAL A 1 -7.25 2.70 8.39
CA VAL A 1 -8.18 1.68 8.91
C VAL A 1 -7.49 0.34 8.93
N GLY A 2 -7.86 -0.52 9.87
CA GLY A 2 -7.30 -1.84 10.09
C GLY A 2 -8.06 -2.97 9.40
N PRO A 3 -7.61 -4.23 9.61
CA PRO A 3 -8.25 -5.40 9.04
C PRO A 3 -9.72 -5.55 9.49
N GLY A 4 -10.62 -5.67 8.51
CA GLY A 4 -12.05 -5.83 8.76
C GLY A 4 -12.83 -4.54 9.00
N ASP A 5 -12.15 -3.40 9.16
CA ASP A 5 -12.84 -2.11 9.22
C ASP A 5 -13.45 -1.79 7.86
N PRO A 6 -14.72 -1.34 7.81
CA PRO A 6 -15.33 -0.92 6.56
C PRO A 6 -14.81 0.45 6.13
N VAL A 7 -14.60 0.61 4.83
CA VAL A 7 -14.29 1.92 4.22
C VAL A 7 -15.56 2.55 3.70
N THR A 8 -15.81 3.79 4.11
CA THR A 8 -16.92 4.58 3.57
C THR A 8 -16.46 5.26 2.28
N LEU A 9 -17.10 4.93 1.17
CA LEU A 9 -16.83 5.58 -0.11
C LEU A 9 -17.30 7.05 -0.06
N PRO A 10 -16.41 8.02 -0.35
CA PRO A 10 -16.78 9.43 -0.28
C PRO A 10 -17.88 9.79 -1.29
N SER A 11 -18.82 10.64 -0.88
CA SER A 11 -19.92 11.08 -1.75
C SER A 11 -19.51 12.01 -2.89
N TRP A 12 -18.30 12.57 -2.83
CA TRP A 12 -17.76 13.51 -3.82
C TRP A 12 -16.99 12.83 -4.96
N THR A 13 -16.85 11.48 -4.94
CA THR A 13 -16.19 10.71 -5.99
C THR A 13 -17.06 9.55 -6.45
N GLU A 14 -16.99 9.26 -7.74
CA GLU A 14 -17.70 8.13 -8.38
C GLU A 14 -16.78 6.93 -8.65
N ARG A 15 -15.44 7.14 -8.62
CA ARG A 15 -14.47 6.14 -9.07
C ARG A 15 -13.36 5.92 -8.04
N VAL A 16 -13.65 5.16 -6.99
CA VAL A 16 -12.61 4.68 -6.06
C VAL A 16 -12.05 3.36 -6.57
N SER A 17 -10.72 3.27 -6.72
CA SER A 17 -10.01 2.06 -7.15
C SER A 17 -9.22 1.46 -5.99
N TYR A 18 -9.06 0.13 -6.02
CA TYR A 18 -8.14 -0.60 -5.15
C TYR A 18 -6.73 -0.65 -5.76
N GLU A 19 -5.72 -0.70 -4.91
CA GLU A 19 -4.31 -0.88 -5.25
C GLU A 19 -3.65 -1.72 -4.15
N ALA A 20 -3.43 -3.03 -4.41
CA ALA A 20 -2.71 -3.90 -3.47
C ALA A 20 -1.21 -3.61 -3.51
N GLU A 21 -0.62 -3.36 -2.35
CA GLU A 21 0.78 -2.95 -2.23
C GLU A 21 1.49 -3.63 -1.05
N LEU A 22 2.80 -3.80 -1.18
CA LEU A 22 3.68 -3.93 -0.03
C LEU A 22 3.80 -2.54 0.63
N ALA A 23 3.74 -2.48 1.95
CA ALA A 23 3.95 -1.27 2.72
C ALA A 23 5.13 -1.44 3.68
N VAL A 24 6.02 -0.46 3.72
CA VAL A 24 7.18 -0.42 4.60
C VAL A 24 6.86 0.44 5.81
N VAL A 25 7.04 -0.08 7.02
CA VAL A 25 6.81 0.65 8.27
C VAL A 25 8.15 1.09 8.86
N ILE A 26 8.31 2.38 9.10
CA ILE A 26 9.53 2.96 9.67
C ILE A 26 9.56 2.72 11.19
N GLY A 27 10.73 2.32 11.71
CA GLY A 27 10.92 1.95 13.10
C GLY A 27 11.65 2.98 13.95
N ARG A 28 12.34 3.93 13.34
CA ARG A 28 13.11 4.96 14.06
C ARG A 28 13.20 6.26 13.30
N ILE A 29 13.41 7.36 14.02
CA ILE A 29 13.64 8.68 13.41
C ILE A 29 14.87 8.60 12.50
N CYS A 30 14.71 8.99 11.25
CA CYS A 30 15.80 9.00 10.27
C CYS A 30 15.64 10.09 9.21
N LYS A 31 16.79 10.48 8.62
CA LYS A 31 16.93 11.48 7.57
C LYS A 31 18.17 11.15 6.77
N ASP A 32 18.12 11.36 5.45
CA ASP A 32 19.24 11.16 4.52
C ASP A 32 19.88 9.76 4.66
N VAL A 33 19.06 8.72 4.71
CA VAL A 33 19.50 7.33 4.90
C VAL A 33 19.98 6.77 3.56
N PRO A 34 21.25 6.33 3.45
CA PRO A 34 21.70 5.67 2.23
C PRO A 34 21.02 4.30 2.07
N ALA A 35 20.76 3.88 0.82
CA ALA A 35 20.01 2.67 0.53
C ALA A 35 20.57 1.41 1.22
N GLU A 36 21.89 1.29 1.31
CA GLU A 36 22.58 0.17 1.98
C GLU A 36 22.35 0.12 3.50
N LYS A 37 21.78 1.16 4.10
CA LYS A 37 21.41 1.25 5.52
C LYS A 37 19.91 1.32 5.77
N ALA A 38 19.11 1.19 4.73
CA ALA A 38 17.65 1.29 4.86
C ALA A 38 17.08 0.27 5.86
N ASP A 39 17.61 -0.95 5.88
CA ASP A 39 17.16 -2.01 6.80
C ASP A 39 17.34 -1.65 8.29
N GLU A 40 18.28 -0.74 8.62
CA GLU A 40 18.50 -0.30 9.99
C GLU A 40 17.38 0.59 10.55
N VAL A 41 16.52 1.15 9.68
CA VAL A 41 15.45 2.09 10.03
C VAL A 41 14.06 1.52 9.81
N ILE A 42 13.94 0.38 9.14
CA ILE A 42 12.67 -0.33 8.93
C ILE A 42 12.29 -1.09 10.20
N PHE A 43 11.01 -1.00 10.59
CA PHE A 43 10.43 -1.82 11.65
C PHE A 43 9.90 -3.14 11.12
N GLY A 44 9.30 -3.12 9.95
CA GLY A 44 8.71 -4.29 9.31
C GLY A 44 7.85 -3.91 8.13
N TYR A 45 7.04 -4.85 7.69
CA TYR A 45 6.27 -4.77 6.45
C TYR A 45 4.83 -5.19 6.70
N THR A 46 3.91 -4.64 5.92
CA THR A 46 2.50 -5.02 5.95
C THR A 46 1.89 -4.95 4.55
N ALA A 47 0.71 -5.53 4.36
CA ALA A 47 -0.05 -5.28 3.14
C ALA A 47 -0.82 -3.96 3.26
N ALA A 48 -0.99 -3.28 2.14
CA ALA A 48 -1.79 -2.07 2.02
C ALA A 48 -2.78 -2.17 0.87
N ASN A 49 -3.83 -1.36 0.94
CA ASN A 49 -4.72 -1.09 -0.17
C ASN A 49 -4.77 0.43 -0.36
N ASP A 50 -4.01 0.97 -1.33
CA ASP A 50 -3.94 2.41 -1.62
C ASP A 50 -5.17 2.86 -2.41
N LEU A 51 -6.29 3.06 -1.70
CA LEU A 51 -7.56 3.43 -2.32
C LEU A 51 -7.46 4.81 -2.97
N THR A 52 -7.77 4.87 -4.26
CA THR A 52 -7.56 6.06 -5.06
C THR A 52 -8.86 6.53 -5.70
N ALA A 53 -9.28 7.78 -5.43
CA ALA A 53 -10.36 8.46 -6.13
C ALA A 53 -9.85 8.94 -7.51
N ARG A 54 -10.11 8.15 -8.56
CA ARG A 54 -9.53 8.37 -9.90
C ARG A 54 -9.98 9.65 -10.58
N ASP A 55 -11.22 10.06 -10.38
CA ASP A 55 -11.74 11.33 -10.88
C ASP A 55 -11.02 12.53 -10.24
N ALA A 56 -10.74 12.49 -8.94
CA ALA A 56 -9.93 13.51 -8.29
C ALA A 56 -8.46 13.44 -8.76
N GLN A 57 -7.91 12.24 -8.93
CA GLN A 57 -6.54 12.05 -9.43
C GLN A 57 -6.33 12.66 -10.82
N GLU A 58 -7.34 12.55 -11.70
CA GLU A 58 -7.30 13.09 -13.06
C GLU A 58 -7.46 14.62 -13.11
N THR A 59 -8.21 15.20 -12.17
CA THR A 59 -8.55 16.62 -12.19
C THR A 59 -7.64 17.49 -11.33
N ASP A 60 -7.11 16.95 -10.24
CA ASP A 60 -6.28 17.68 -9.29
C ASP A 60 -4.81 17.66 -9.73
N GLY A 61 -4.12 18.77 -9.64
CA GLY A 61 -2.68 18.83 -9.93
C GLY A 61 -1.84 18.11 -8.86
N GLN A 62 -2.40 17.88 -7.67
CA GLN A 62 -1.80 17.13 -6.57
C GLN A 62 -2.76 16.06 -6.08
N TRP A 63 -2.24 14.88 -5.75
CA TRP A 63 -3.04 13.70 -5.42
C TRP A 63 -3.46 13.58 -3.96
N ALA A 64 -3.23 14.63 -3.15
CA ALA A 64 -3.55 14.59 -1.72
C ALA A 64 -5.02 14.23 -1.44
N ARG A 65 -5.97 14.83 -2.17
CA ARG A 65 -7.40 14.52 -2.04
C ARG A 65 -7.74 13.14 -2.62
N ALA A 66 -7.09 12.78 -3.72
CA ALA A 66 -7.34 11.51 -4.39
C ALA A 66 -6.92 10.29 -3.55
N LYS A 67 -5.88 10.44 -2.72
CA LYS A 67 -5.28 9.36 -1.92
C LYS A 67 -5.36 9.56 -0.40
N GLY A 68 -5.78 10.73 0.07
CA GLY A 68 -5.78 11.10 1.50
C GLY A 68 -7.18 11.30 2.10
N PHE A 69 -8.24 10.71 1.54
CA PHE A 69 -9.56 10.75 2.16
C PHE A 69 -9.65 9.76 3.33
N ASP A 70 -10.63 9.95 4.22
CA ASP A 70 -10.82 9.10 5.40
C ASP A 70 -10.97 7.63 5.00
N GLY A 71 -10.11 6.77 5.56
CA GLY A 71 -10.11 5.34 5.29
C GLY A 71 -9.44 4.94 3.97
N SER A 72 -8.79 5.85 3.24
CA SER A 72 -8.18 5.57 1.93
C SER A 72 -6.98 4.63 1.97
N CYS A 73 -6.41 4.38 3.15
CA CYS A 73 -5.26 3.51 3.32
C CYS A 73 -5.52 2.41 4.37
N PRO A 74 -6.26 1.34 4.02
CA PRO A 74 -6.28 0.14 4.83
C PRO A 74 -4.90 -0.49 4.92
N LEU A 75 -4.49 -0.91 6.14
CA LEU A 75 -3.20 -1.54 6.44
C LEU A 75 -3.40 -2.80 7.29
N GLY A 76 -2.62 -3.83 7.06
CA GLY A 76 -2.65 -5.08 7.82
C GLY A 76 -2.34 -6.31 6.95
N PRO A 77 -2.64 -7.53 7.42
CA PRO A 77 -3.36 -7.85 8.67
C PRO A 77 -2.53 -7.64 9.94
N TRP A 78 -1.19 -7.67 9.84
CA TRP A 78 -0.21 -7.38 10.90
C TRP A 78 1.05 -6.78 10.28
N ILE A 79 2.00 -6.38 11.09
CA ILE A 79 3.34 -5.99 10.63
C ILE A 79 4.26 -7.19 10.84
N GLU A 80 4.85 -7.68 9.73
CA GLU A 80 5.84 -8.75 9.75
C GLU A 80 7.25 -8.16 9.85
N THR A 81 8.01 -8.54 10.88
CA THR A 81 9.31 -7.94 11.19
C THR A 81 10.50 -8.76 10.71
N GLU A 82 10.28 -10.01 10.32
CA GLU A 82 11.32 -10.95 9.89
C GLU A 82 11.21 -11.31 8.40
N LEU A 83 10.45 -10.51 7.62
CA LEU A 83 10.22 -10.77 6.21
C LEU A 83 11.47 -10.47 5.37
N ASP A 84 11.93 -11.45 4.61
CA ASP A 84 12.84 -11.19 3.49
C ASP A 84 12.02 -10.59 2.33
N VAL A 85 12.24 -9.32 2.04
CA VAL A 85 11.49 -8.59 0.99
C VAL A 85 12.14 -8.65 -0.37
N GLU A 86 13.35 -9.20 -0.47
CA GLU A 86 14.10 -9.36 -1.70
C GLU A 86 14.48 -10.84 -1.97
N PRO A 87 13.55 -11.81 -1.76
CA PRO A 87 13.85 -13.19 -2.10
C PRO A 87 14.04 -13.35 -3.60
N ALA A 88 14.71 -14.41 -4.03
CA ALA A 88 14.84 -14.71 -5.45
C ALA A 88 13.47 -14.85 -6.11
N GLY A 89 13.14 -13.95 -7.05
CA GLY A 89 11.84 -13.88 -7.72
C GLY A 89 10.84 -12.90 -7.10
N GLY A 90 11.21 -12.25 -6.00
CA GLY A 90 10.35 -11.28 -5.28
C GLY A 90 9.24 -11.94 -4.48
N LEU A 91 8.45 -11.12 -3.78
CA LEU A 91 7.23 -11.52 -3.07
C LEU A 91 6.03 -11.35 -4.01
N ARG A 92 5.14 -12.32 -4.04
CA ARG A 92 3.90 -12.21 -4.81
C ARG A 92 2.95 -11.20 -4.15
N ILE A 93 2.35 -10.33 -4.96
CA ILE A 93 1.32 -9.36 -4.55
C ILE A 93 0.08 -9.63 -5.39
N THR A 94 -1.06 -9.89 -4.73
CA THR A 94 -2.32 -10.14 -5.43
C THR A 94 -3.45 -9.30 -4.86
N SER A 95 -4.45 -9.01 -5.70
CA SER A 95 -5.76 -8.57 -5.21
C SER A 95 -6.89 -9.42 -5.78
N ARG A 96 -7.95 -9.57 -4.98
CA ARG A 96 -9.20 -10.20 -5.40
C ARG A 96 -10.35 -9.23 -5.11
N LEU A 97 -11.23 -9.07 -6.07
CA LEU A 97 -12.50 -8.36 -5.91
C LEU A 97 -13.64 -9.39 -5.89
N ASP A 98 -14.34 -9.51 -4.78
CA ASP A 98 -15.41 -10.51 -4.55
C ASP A 98 -14.97 -11.95 -4.90
N GLY A 99 -13.70 -12.29 -4.57
CA GLY A 99 -13.09 -13.59 -4.81
C GLY A 99 -12.45 -13.77 -6.18
N GLU A 100 -12.66 -12.85 -7.14
CA GLU A 100 -12.06 -12.89 -8.47
C GLU A 100 -10.69 -12.17 -8.46
N THR A 101 -9.63 -12.86 -8.89
CA THR A 101 -8.29 -12.28 -8.98
C THR A 101 -8.26 -11.14 -10.01
N ARG A 102 -7.76 -9.99 -9.61
CA ARG A 102 -7.64 -8.77 -10.40
C ARG A 102 -6.20 -8.35 -10.63
N GLN A 103 -5.40 -8.38 -9.58
CA GLN A 103 -3.98 -8.10 -9.65
C GLN A 103 -3.20 -9.37 -9.30
N ASP A 104 -2.13 -9.62 -10.00
CA ASP A 104 -1.20 -10.72 -9.76
C ASP A 104 0.17 -10.29 -10.28
N GLY A 105 1.06 -9.92 -9.36
CA GLY A 105 2.39 -9.41 -9.66
C GLY A 105 3.38 -9.78 -8.57
N THR A 106 4.59 -9.24 -8.68
CA THR A 106 5.67 -9.53 -7.74
C THR A 106 6.48 -8.27 -7.41
N THR A 107 7.07 -8.20 -6.22
CA THR A 107 8.00 -7.12 -5.86
C THR A 107 9.24 -7.08 -6.76
N ALA A 108 9.57 -8.17 -7.47
CA ALA A 108 10.64 -8.18 -8.45
C ALA A 108 10.37 -7.27 -9.67
N ASP A 109 9.10 -6.91 -9.93
CA ASP A 109 8.71 -6.00 -11.01
C ASP A 109 8.77 -4.52 -10.60
N MET A 110 9.11 -4.22 -9.35
CA MET A 110 9.26 -2.83 -8.88
C MET A 110 10.38 -2.11 -9.64
N VAL A 111 10.13 -0.86 -10.03
CA VAL A 111 11.12 -0.02 -10.73
C VAL A 111 12.27 0.35 -9.79
N PHE A 112 11.94 0.63 -8.52
CA PHE A 112 12.90 0.88 -7.44
C PHE A 112 12.63 -0.11 -6.31
N GLY A 113 13.68 -0.70 -5.75
CA GLY A 113 13.57 -1.61 -4.62
C GLY A 113 13.20 -0.89 -3.32
N VAL A 114 12.83 -1.67 -2.31
CA VAL A 114 12.42 -1.13 -0.99
C VAL A 114 13.48 -0.18 -0.41
N ARG A 115 14.76 -0.56 -0.47
CA ARG A 115 15.85 0.24 0.09
C ARG A 115 16.01 1.58 -0.61
N GLU A 116 15.84 1.61 -1.93
CA GLU A 116 15.89 2.84 -2.73
C GLU A 116 14.71 3.76 -2.40
N LEU A 117 13.51 3.21 -2.20
CA LEU A 117 12.32 3.96 -1.80
C LEU A 117 12.49 4.59 -0.42
N VAL A 118 13.02 3.86 0.56
CA VAL A 118 13.32 4.39 1.90
C VAL A 118 14.38 5.51 1.82
N ALA A 119 15.44 5.29 1.05
CA ALA A 119 16.48 6.32 0.83
C ALA A 119 15.88 7.60 0.25
N ALA A 120 15.12 7.48 -0.85
CA ALA A 120 14.47 8.62 -1.51
C ALA A 120 13.47 9.34 -0.58
N ALA A 121 12.64 8.62 0.15
CA ALA A 121 11.71 9.22 1.11
C ALA A 121 12.45 9.95 2.22
N SER A 122 13.52 9.35 2.77
CA SER A 122 14.32 9.96 3.83
C SER A 122 15.13 11.18 3.36
N GLU A 123 15.45 11.28 2.07
CA GLU A 123 16.05 12.48 1.49
C GLU A 123 15.07 13.66 1.46
N MET A 124 13.80 13.40 1.17
CA MET A 124 12.76 14.44 1.11
C MET A 124 12.23 14.82 2.50
N PHE A 125 12.02 13.83 3.38
CA PHE A 125 11.35 14.01 4.68
C PHE A 125 12.20 13.45 5.81
N THR A 126 12.06 14.03 7.03
CA THR A 126 12.45 13.32 8.25
C THR A 126 11.37 12.28 8.53
N LEU A 127 11.74 11.01 8.46
CA LEU A 127 10.82 9.91 8.74
C LEU A 127 10.78 9.62 10.25
N LEU A 128 9.61 9.29 10.75
CA LEU A 128 9.33 9.00 12.17
C LEU A 128 8.89 7.53 12.34
N PRO A 129 9.06 6.96 13.55
CA PRO A 129 8.49 5.64 13.84
C PRO A 129 6.99 5.62 13.59
N GLY A 130 6.54 4.63 12.83
CA GLY A 130 5.15 4.49 12.40
C GLY A 130 4.81 5.17 11.07
N ASP A 131 5.70 5.94 10.47
CA ASP A 131 5.52 6.37 9.08
C ASP A 131 5.48 5.16 8.16
N VAL A 132 4.64 5.22 7.12
CA VAL A 132 4.44 4.14 6.17
C VAL A 132 4.77 4.61 4.76
N ILE A 133 5.57 3.82 4.05
CA ILE A 133 5.87 4.03 2.64
C ILE A 133 5.13 2.96 1.84
N LEU A 134 4.22 3.38 0.96
CA LEU A 134 3.56 2.53 -0.01
C LEU A 134 4.46 2.38 -1.24
N THR A 135 4.66 1.13 -1.68
CA THR A 135 5.73 0.83 -2.66
C THR A 135 5.26 0.75 -4.10
N GLY A 136 3.97 0.98 -4.32
CA GLY A 136 3.36 0.88 -5.64
C GLY A 136 2.67 -0.46 -5.87
N THR A 137 1.75 -0.47 -6.82
CA THR A 137 0.83 -1.56 -7.09
C THR A 137 1.08 -2.19 -8.47
N PRO A 138 0.92 -3.52 -8.63
CA PRO A 138 0.98 -4.16 -9.95
C PRO A 138 -0.21 -3.79 -10.83
N GLY A 139 -0.15 -4.13 -12.10
CA GLY A 139 -1.25 -3.97 -13.06
C GLY A 139 -2.52 -4.70 -12.61
N GLY A 140 -3.69 -4.26 -13.10
CA GLY A 140 -4.99 -4.88 -12.80
C GLY A 140 -5.86 -4.11 -11.80
N VAL A 141 -5.51 -2.84 -11.51
CA VAL A 141 -6.36 -1.94 -10.70
C VAL A 141 -7.77 -1.82 -11.28
N GLY A 142 -8.77 -1.66 -10.42
CA GLY A 142 -10.16 -1.51 -10.84
C GLY A 142 -10.97 -0.78 -9.78
N THR A 143 -12.17 -0.35 -10.17
CA THR A 143 -13.08 0.38 -9.28
C THR A 143 -13.85 -0.56 -8.36
N VAL A 144 -14.22 -0.04 -7.20
CA VAL A 144 -15.07 -0.71 -6.22
C VAL A 144 -16.42 -0.05 -6.10
N GLN A 145 -17.40 -0.81 -5.66
CA GLN A 145 -18.76 -0.36 -5.36
C GLN A 145 -19.15 -0.70 -3.93
N GLU A 146 -20.23 -0.08 -3.43
CA GLU A 146 -20.81 -0.44 -2.16
C GLU A 146 -21.14 -1.93 -2.08
N GLY A 147 -20.86 -2.54 -0.94
CA GLY A 147 -21.07 -3.95 -0.66
C GLY A 147 -20.00 -4.89 -1.16
N GLN A 148 -19.09 -4.43 -2.04
CA GLN A 148 -17.99 -5.26 -2.54
C GLN A 148 -16.89 -5.44 -1.49
N ARG A 149 -16.09 -6.49 -1.68
CA ARG A 149 -14.95 -6.85 -0.84
C ARG A 149 -13.69 -6.98 -1.69
N VAL A 150 -12.66 -6.27 -1.29
CA VAL A 150 -11.29 -6.43 -1.84
C VAL A 150 -10.41 -7.14 -0.83
N GLU A 151 -9.65 -8.10 -1.30
CA GLU A 151 -8.57 -8.74 -0.57
C GLU A 151 -7.24 -8.35 -1.24
N ALA A 152 -6.39 -7.64 -0.50
CA ALA A 152 -5.01 -7.40 -0.88
C ALA A 152 -4.12 -8.41 -0.12
N GLU A 153 -3.31 -9.17 -0.84
CA GLU A 153 -2.45 -10.20 -0.26
C GLU A 153 -1.01 -9.97 -0.65
N VAL A 154 -0.12 -10.00 0.32
CA VAL A 154 1.33 -10.01 0.13
C VAL A 154 1.87 -11.32 0.69
N GLU A 155 2.66 -12.04 -0.12
CA GLU A 155 3.31 -13.28 0.28
C GLU A 155 4.15 -13.08 1.55
N GLY A 156 4.02 -14.01 2.51
CA GLY A 156 4.70 -13.94 3.81
C GLY A 156 4.03 -13.03 4.84
N ILE A 157 3.07 -12.18 4.43
CA ILE A 157 2.31 -11.30 5.35
C ILE A 157 0.88 -11.81 5.53
N GLY A 158 0.15 -12.07 4.43
CA GLY A 158 -1.21 -12.55 4.47
C GLY A 158 -2.21 -11.60 3.79
N ILE A 159 -3.49 -11.74 4.15
CA ILE A 159 -4.61 -11.09 3.46
C ILE A 159 -5.15 -9.94 4.29
N LEU A 160 -5.15 -8.76 3.70
CA LEU A 160 -5.87 -7.57 4.17
C LEU A 160 -7.22 -7.50 3.43
N ALA A 161 -8.31 -7.67 4.16
CA ALA A 161 -9.65 -7.59 3.59
C ALA A 161 -10.28 -6.23 3.89
N THR A 162 -10.86 -5.61 2.87
CA THR A 162 -11.56 -4.33 2.94
C THR A 162 -12.97 -4.47 2.39
N VAL A 163 -13.98 -4.01 3.11
CA VAL A 163 -15.39 -3.97 2.68
C VAL A 163 -15.80 -2.51 2.50
N PHE A 164 -16.57 -2.22 1.45
CA PHE A 164 -16.96 -0.86 1.09
C PHE A 164 -18.43 -0.59 1.42
N ARG A 165 -18.71 0.63 1.91
CA ARG A 165 -20.07 1.12 2.18
C ARG A 165 -20.21 2.59 1.72
N ARG A 166 -21.42 3.05 1.55
CA ARG A 166 -21.78 4.46 1.35
C ARG A 166 -22.60 5.00 2.51
#